data_a29207fe001529a4c93bafeef5e01fc5
#
_entry.id   a29207fe001529a4c93bafeef5e01fc5
#
_cell.length_a   1.000
_cell.length_b   1.000
_cell.length_c   1.000
_cell.angle_alpha   90.00
_cell.angle_beta   90.00
_cell.angle_gamma   90.00
#
_symmetry.space_group_name_H-M   'P 1'
#
loop_
_entity.id
_entity.type
_entity.pdbx_description
1 polymer ?
#
loop_
_entity_poly.entity_id
_entity_poly.type
_entity_poly.pdbx_seq_one_letter_code
_entity_poly.pdbx_strand_id
1 'polypeptide(L)'
;MWNRLKLVSAVLAISTAISILFLEVVLLCAGVWRDRIAALRDPANLFSESCDVTQLEEMDVVSSTISVLYGSYDYTYDDSISDTAYYYVLPVDTAGQIYYMGIRETKGRKSQFRKLAMKTAFDAKPNQVLSGTLLQSETPGQANEIREPILVEGFLYQMNEQQYNRFLTWLEKAGYLESGKTQQGQILPYYIIERDITKYKAQCVGGLILTALSSIMMISSAAVWICWRKKHKNQTHVTIAVQVYDKEQLAGVNQLIEKLEPMLAIQELSQITGLDMVQAEKIVRHWYDYWY
;
A
#
# COMPACT_ATOMS: atom_id res chain seq x y z
N MET A 1 -12.53 -12.48 -38.07
CA MET A 1 -11.29 -11.82 -37.57
C MET A 1 -11.54 -10.87 -36.38
N TRP A 2 -12.50 -9.96 -36.43
CA TRP A 2 -12.79 -8.94 -35.38
C TRP A 2 -13.23 -9.54 -34.04
N ASN A 3 -13.98 -10.63 -34.01
CA ASN A 3 -14.41 -11.31 -32.80
C ASN A 3 -13.26 -12.03 -32.06
N ARG A 4 -12.26 -12.51 -32.78
CA ARG A 4 -11.04 -13.09 -32.16
C ARG A 4 -10.18 -12.03 -31.53
N LEU A 5 -10.07 -10.86 -32.16
CA LEU A 5 -9.33 -9.72 -31.58
C LEU A 5 -9.98 -9.21 -30.28
N LYS A 6 -11.31 -9.11 -30.24
CA LYS A 6 -12.06 -8.73 -29.02
C LYS A 6 -11.89 -9.75 -27.89
N LEU A 7 -11.88 -11.05 -28.22
CA LEU A 7 -11.66 -12.09 -27.22
C LEU A 7 -10.25 -12.02 -26.64
N VAL A 8 -9.24 -11.87 -27.51
CA VAL A 8 -7.84 -11.75 -27.09
C VAL A 8 -7.66 -10.51 -26.21
N SER A 9 -8.25 -9.36 -26.57
CA SER A 9 -8.16 -8.14 -25.74
C SER A 9 -8.84 -8.30 -24.38
N ALA A 10 -10.00 -8.99 -24.32
CA ALA A 10 -10.68 -9.24 -23.06
C ALA A 10 -9.87 -10.20 -22.15
N VAL A 11 -9.27 -11.25 -22.72
CA VAL A 11 -8.41 -12.19 -21.96
C VAL A 11 -7.17 -11.47 -21.44
N LEU A 12 -6.53 -10.63 -22.26
CA LEU A 12 -5.39 -9.82 -21.83
C LEU A 12 -5.77 -8.86 -20.71
N ALA A 13 -6.91 -8.17 -20.82
CA ALA A 13 -7.39 -7.26 -19.80
C ALA A 13 -7.66 -7.97 -18.44
N ILE A 14 -8.30 -9.14 -18.48
CA ILE A 14 -8.54 -9.97 -17.29
C ILE A 14 -7.21 -10.42 -16.68
N SER A 15 -6.29 -10.92 -17.49
CA SER A 15 -4.98 -11.39 -17.03
C SER A 15 -4.19 -10.26 -16.37
N THR A 16 -4.18 -9.06 -16.96
CA THR A 16 -3.52 -7.88 -16.42
C THR A 16 -4.15 -7.46 -15.10
N ALA A 17 -5.49 -7.40 -15.02
CA ALA A 17 -6.20 -7.05 -13.79
C ALA A 17 -5.93 -8.05 -12.65
N ILE A 18 -5.93 -9.35 -12.94
CA ILE A 18 -5.58 -10.39 -11.97
C ILE A 18 -4.14 -10.24 -11.48
N SER A 19 -3.20 -9.94 -12.39
CA SER A 19 -1.79 -9.74 -12.04
C SER A 19 -1.59 -8.54 -11.12
N ILE A 20 -2.30 -7.43 -11.37
CA ILE A 20 -2.25 -6.24 -10.51
C ILE A 20 -2.83 -6.56 -9.13
N LEU A 21 -4.02 -7.19 -9.07
CA LEU A 21 -4.64 -7.56 -7.79
C LEU A 21 -3.76 -8.54 -7.00
N PHE A 22 -3.13 -9.51 -7.68
CA PHE A 22 -2.20 -10.43 -7.03
C PHE A 22 -0.99 -9.69 -6.46
N LEU A 23 -0.41 -8.75 -7.21
CA LEU A 23 0.69 -7.93 -6.72
C LEU A 23 0.29 -7.13 -5.48
N GLU A 24 -0.89 -6.49 -5.47
CA GLU A 24 -1.39 -5.74 -4.31
C GLU A 24 -1.61 -6.64 -3.08
N VAL A 25 -2.14 -7.86 -3.27
CA VAL A 25 -2.28 -8.85 -2.19
C VAL A 25 -0.91 -9.27 -1.64
N VAL A 26 0.08 -9.49 -2.51
CA VAL A 26 1.45 -9.82 -2.08
C VAL A 26 2.05 -8.67 -1.28
N LEU A 27 1.90 -7.43 -1.71
CA LEU A 27 2.38 -6.24 -0.98
C LEU A 27 1.67 -6.08 0.37
N LEU A 28 0.37 -6.37 0.43
CA LEU A 28 -0.38 -6.39 1.68
C LEU A 28 0.17 -7.43 2.65
N CYS A 29 0.36 -8.67 2.18
CA CYS A 29 0.92 -9.77 2.99
C CYS A 29 2.37 -9.50 3.41
N ALA A 30 3.14 -8.78 2.60
CA ALA A 30 4.50 -8.37 2.94
C ALA A 30 4.59 -7.21 3.95
N GLY A 31 3.46 -6.73 4.46
CA GLY A 31 3.40 -5.62 5.43
C GLY A 31 3.66 -4.23 4.85
N VAL A 32 3.92 -4.11 3.55
CA VAL A 32 4.19 -2.81 2.90
C VAL A 32 2.98 -1.87 3.00
N TRP A 33 1.78 -2.42 3.00
CA TRP A 33 0.55 -1.64 3.16
C TRP A 33 0.35 -1.10 4.58
N ARG A 34 0.94 -1.74 5.60
CA ARG A 34 0.87 -1.28 6.99
C ARG A 34 1.38 0.16 7.12
N ASP A 35 2.58 0.41 6.61
CA ASP A 35 3.20 1.74 6.65
C ASP A 35 2.41 2.76 5.81
N ARG A 36 1.90 2.33 4.66
CA ARG A 36 1.11 3.20 3.76
C ARG A 36 -0.22 3.61 4.38
N ILE A 37 -0.93 2.68 5.02
CA ILE A 37 -2.22 2.97 5.70
C ILE A 37 -1.96 3.82 6.94
N ALA A 38 -0.93 3.50 7.71
CA ALA A 38 -0.54 4.28 8.88
C ALA A 38 -0.26 5.75 8.51
N ALA A 39 0.39 5.98 7.37
CA ALA A 39 0.68 7.34 6.88
C ALA A 39 -0.58 8.19 6.59
N LEU A 40 -1.77 7.60 6.48
CA LEU A 40 -3.03 8.34 6.30
C LEU A 40 -3.55 8.97 7.60
N ARG A 41 -3.03 8.52 8.75
CA ARG A 41 -3.37 9.10 10.05
C ARG A 41 -2.83 10.51 10.18
N ASP A 42 -3.48 11.32 10.99
CA ASP A 42 -2.96 12.63 11.33
C ASP A 42 -1.71 12.50 12.20
N PRO A 43 -0.63 13.22 11.88
CA PRO A 43 0.61 13.10 12.63
C PRO A 43 0.47 13.69 14.03
N ALA A 44 0.91 12.96 15.04
CA ALA A 44 1.01 13.45 16.41
C ALA A 44 2.21 14.41 16.55
N ASN A 45 1.97 15.58 17.11
CA ASN A 45 3.06 16.46 17.55
C ASN A 45 3.36 16.17 19.00
N LEU A 46 4.49 15.51 19.28
CA LEU A 46 4.90 15.07 20.62
C LEU A 46 5.01 16.20 21.66
N PHE A 47 5.24 17.42 21.21
CA PHE A 47 5.42 18.60 22.09
C PHE A 47 4.17 19.47 22.13
N SER A 48 3.04 19.01 21.58
CA SER A 48 1.76 19.69 21.71
C SER A 48 1.10 19.35 23.04
N GLU A 49 0.53 20.35 23.72
CA GLU A 49 -0.26 20.16 24.94
C GLU A 49 -1.46 19.20 24.74
N SER A 50 -1.93 19.05 23.50
CA SER A 50 -3.02 18.13 23.15
C SER A 50 -2.57 16.69 22.92
N CYS A 51 -1.27 16.43 22.90
CA CYS A 51 -0.75 15.09 22.65
C CYS A 51 -0.59 14.32 23.97
N ASP A 52 -1.39 13.27 24.15
CA ASP A 52 -1.17 12.31 25.21
C ASP A 52 -0.20 11.22 24.73
N VAL A 53 1.07 11.38 25.07
CA VAL A 53 2.13 10.47 24.64
C VAL A 53 1.99 9.05 25.21
N THR A 54 1.17 8.87 26.25
CA THR A 54 0.93 7.54 26.85
C THR A 54 -0.06 6.70 26.06
N GLN A 55 -0.80 7.32 25.16
CA GLN A 55 -1.75 6.65 24.26
C GLN A 55 -1.18 6.38 22.88
N LEU A 56 0.08 6.73 22.62
CA LEU A 56 0.75 6.45 21.37
C LEU A 56 0.96 4.93 21.21
N GLU A 57 0.70 4.48 19.99
CA GLU A 57 0.82 3.07 19.62
C GLU A 57 1.88 2.86 18.52
N GLU A 58 2.27 1.60 18.34
CA GLU A 58 3.13 1.23 17.22
C GLU A 58 2.49 1.61 15.89
N MET A 59 3.29 2.18 14.99
CA MET A 59 2.88 2.72 13.68
C MET A 59 2.11 4.04 13.73
N ASP A 60 1.99 4.70 14.87
CA ASP A 60 1.50 6.09 14.85
C ASP A 60 2.49 6.99 14.12
N VAL A 61 1.91 7.95 13.40
CA VAL A 61 2.68 8.96 12.67
C VAL A 61 3.04 10.10 13.60
N VAL A 62 4.32 10.46 13.59
CA VAL A 62 4.85 11.59 14.37
C VAL A 62 5.37 12.66 13.41
N SER A 63 5.04 13.92 13.68
CA SER A 63 5.65 15.08 13.04
C SER A 63 5.95 16.11 14.14
N SER A 64 7.21 16.22 14.52
CA SER A 64 7.61 17.02 15.67
C SER A 64 8.93 17.71 15.45
N THR A 65 9.07 18.92 16.01
CA THR A 65 10.32 19.66 15.98
C THR A 65 11.13 19.38 17.24
N ILE A 66 12.30 18.76 17.08
CA ILE A 66 13.16 18.33 18.18
C ILE A 66 14.26 19.36 18.38
N SER A 67 14.38 19.88 19.59
CA SER A 67 15.44 20.82 20.01
C SER A 67 16.43 20.23 21.02
N VAL A 68 16.09 19.07 21.62
CA VAL A 68 16.90 18.39 22.62
C VAL A 68 17.02 16.92 22.25
N LEU A 69 18.22 16.37 22.33
CA LEU A 69 18.51 14.98 22.07
C LEU A 69 19.63 14.50 22.96
N TYR A 70 19.42 13.43 23.70
CA TYR A 70 20.45 12.87 24.58
C TYR A 70 21.37 11.88 23.82
N GLY A 71 22.30 11.25 24.51
CA GLY A 71 23.25 10.32 23.94
C GLY A 71 22.62 9.09 23.29
N SER A 72 23.44 8.36 22.54
CA SER A 72 22.99 7.12 21.91
C SER A 72 22.98 5.96 22.90
N TYR A 73 21.93 5.16 22.88
CA TYR A 73 21.76 3.99 23.74
C TYR A 73 21.96 2.65 23.00
N ASP A 74 21.83 2.67 21.67
CA ASP A 74 21.97 1.50 20.84
C ASP A 74 22.43 1.88 19.42
N TYR A 75 22.80 0.87 18.62
CA TYR A 75 23.10 1.02 17.20
C TYR A 75 22.73 -0.22 16.41
N THR A 76 22.46 -0.04 15.13
CA THR A 76 22.34 -1.12 14.14
C THR A 76 23.37 -0.93 13.06
N TYR A 77 24.02 -2.03 12.67
CA TYR A 77 24.91 -2.07 11.52
C TYR A 77 24.19 -2.75 10.35
N ASP A 78 24.22 -2.12 9.19
CA ASP A 78 23.68 -2.67 7.96
C ASP A 78 24.84 -3.09 7.06
N ASP A 79 25.07 -4.40 6.97
CA ASP A 79 26.15 -4.99 6.19
C ASP A 79 26.01 -4.67 4.68
N SER A 80 24.76 -4.54 4.19
CA SER A 80 24.49 -4.33 2.76
C SER A 80 24.98 -2.98 2.25
N ILE A 81 25.02 -1.99 3.14
CA ILE A 81 25.44 -0.60 2.81
C ILE A 81 26.65 -0.14 3.63
N SER A 82 27.25 -1.04 4.42
CA SER A 82 28.37 -0.77 5.35
C SER A 82 28.15 0.49 6.18
N ASP A 83 26.95 0.61 6.76
CA ASP A 83 26.52 1.81 7.47
C ASP A 83 25.98 1.50 8.88
N THR A 84 26.31 2.37 9.84
CA THR A 84 25.86 2.26 11.22
C THR A 84 24.83 3.35 11.48
N ALA A 85 23.65 2.99 11.97
CA ALA A 85 22.64 3.91 12.45
C ALA A 85 22.56 3.84 13.98
N TYR A 86 22.63 4.98 14.65
CA TYR A 86 22.53 5.11 16.09
C TYR A 86 21.12 5.44 16.53
N TYR A 87 20.76 4.96 17.72
CA TYR A 87 19.50 5.25 18.39
C TYR A 87 19.79 6.18 19.57
N TYR A 88 19.18 7.34 19.56
CA TYR A 88 19.33 8.37 20.58
C TYR A 88 18.13 8.40 21.51
N VAL A 89 18.32 8.93 22.71
CA VAL A 89 17.25 9.15 23.67
C VAL A 89 16.62 10.50 23.42
N LEU A 90 15.30 10.50 23.20
CA LEU A 90 14.49 11.71 23.03
C LEU A 90 13.66 11.94 24.30
N PRO A 91 13.91 13.03 25.05
CA PRO A 91 13.02 13.47 26.11
C PRO A 91 11.81 14.18 25.51
N VAL A 92 10.62 13.86 25.98
CA VAL A 92 9.37 14.49 25.59
C VAL A 92 8.71 15.06 26.86
N ASP A 93 8.58 16.37 26.93
CA ASP A 93 7.86 17.04 28.03
C ASP A 93 6.40 17.23 27.64
N THR A 94 5.52 16.64 28.42
CA THR A 94 4.09 16.79 28.28
C THR A 94 3.48 17.15 29.62
N ALA A 95 2.88 18.31 29.70
CA ALA A 95 2.25 18.83 30.92
C ALA A 95 3.15 18.86 32.18
N GLY A 96 4.46 19.12 31.99
CA GLY A 96 5.44 19.15 33.08
C GLY A 96 5.92 17.76 33.53
N GLN A 97 5.59 16.72 32.80
CA GLN A 97 6.11 15.37 33.01
C GLN A 97 7.00 14.99 31.83
N ILE A 98 8.23 14.54 32.12
CA ILE A 98 9.19 14.13 31.12
C ILE A 98 9.02 12.61 30.83
N TYR A 99 8.82 12.30 29.59
CA TYR A 99 8.82 10.93 29.08
C TYR A 99 10.09 10.70 28.24
N TYR A 100 10.55 9.46 28.20
CA TYR A 100 11.72 9.08 27.42
C TYR A 100 11.34 8.07 26.36
N MET A 101 11.76 8.31 25.11
CA MET A 101 11.60 7.39 23.99
C MET A 101 12.85 7.37 23.11
N GLY A 102 12.89 6.49 22.15
CA GLY A 102 14.00 6.40 21.21
C GLY A 102 13.76 7.20 19.92
N ILE A 103 14.85 7.58 19.25
CA ILE A 103 14.83 8.03 17.87
C ILE A 103 16.04 7.47 17.12
N ARG A 104 15.80 6.91 15.94
CA ARG A 104 16.85 6.39 15.08
C ARG A 104 17.32 7.45 14.10
N GLU A 105 18.63 7.67 14.01
CA GLU A 105 19.20 8.57 12.99
C GLU A 105 18.98 8.00 11.57
N THR A 106 18.76 8.90 10.62
CA THR A 106 18.69 8.55 9.19
C THR A 106 20.01 8.85 8.48
N LYS A 107 20.31 8.09 7.43
CA LYS A 107 21.56 8.18 6.68
C LYS A 107 21.87 9.61 6.22
N GLY A 108 20.89 10.34 5.73
CA GLY A 108 21.07 11.70 5.21
C GLY A 108 21.21 12.79 6.28
N ARG A 109 20.93 12.49 7.57
CA ARG A 109 20.85 13.49 8.66
C ARG A 109 21.71 13.15 9.87
N LYS A 110 22.58 12.16 9.77
CA LYS A 110 23.47 11.73 10.88
C LYS A 110 24.23 12.87 11.52
N SER A 111 24.78 13.78 10.73
CA SER A 111 25.52 14.93 11.24
C SER A 111 24.64 15.88 12.07
N GLN A 112 23.37 16.05 11.69
CA GLN A 112 22.41 16.90 12.42
C GLN A 112 22.07 16.28 13.78
N PHE A 113 21.73 14.97 13.81
CA PHE A 113 21.46 14.25 15.05
C PHE A 113 22.65 14.28 16.01
N ARG A 114 23.84 13.99 15.51
CA ARG A 114 25.08 14.03 16.31
C ARG A 114 25.39 15.43 16.86
N LYS A 115 25.27 16.46 16.03
CA LYS A 115 25.46 17.84 16.47
C LYS A 115 24.46 18.20 17.56
N LEU A 116 23.19 17.86 17.40
CA LEU A 116 22.16 18.14 18.38
C LEU A 116 22.45 17.41 19.69
N ALA A 117 22.78 16.11 19.67
CA ALA A 117 23.10 15.32 20.85
C ALA A 117 24.36 15.85 21.57
N MET A 118 25.42 16.17 20.81
CA MET A 118 26.63 16.77 21.38
C MET A 118 26.36 18.12 22.01
N LYS A 119 25.64 19.02 21.35
CA LYS A 119 25.26 20.33 21.88
C LYS A 119 24.46 20.19 23.17
N THR A 120 23.46 19.30 23.19
CA THR A 120 22.68 19.00 24.38
C THR A 120 23.57 18.53 25.53
N ALA A 121 24.56 17.67 25.25
CA ALA A 121 25.49 17.19 26.28
C ALA A 121 26.41 18.28 26.81
N PHE A 122 26.82 19.24 25.99
CA PHE A 122 27.68 20.36 26.40
C PHE A 122 26.91 21.45 27.14
N ASP A 123 25.65 21.71 26.76
CA ASP A 123 24.79 22.72 27.41
C ASP A 123 24.27 22.23 28.78
N ALA A 124 24.26 20.92 29.00
CA ALA A 124 23.88 20.31 30.25
C ALA A 124 24.97 20.55 31.32
N LYS A 125 24.73 21.45 32.25
CA LYS A 125 25.58 21.54 33.44
C LYS A 125 25.48 20.22 34.21
N PRO A 126 26.63 19.71 34.77
CA PRO A 126 26.65 18.40 35.43
C PRO A 126 25.55 18.17 36.50
N ASN A 127 25.11 19.22 37.16
CA ASN A 127 24.06 19.16 38.20
C ASN A 127 22.63 19.31 37.69
N GLN A 128 22.42 19.70 36.42
CA GLN A 128 21.09 19.82 35.80
C GLN A 128 20.69 18.56 35.05
N VAL A 129 21.66 17.78 34.57
CA VAL A 129 21.42 16.47 33.95
C VAL A 129 20.76 15.51 34.94
N LEU A 130 21.12 15.61 36.23
CA LEU A 130 20.60 14.74 37.27
C LEU A 130 19.19 15.09 37.77
N SER A 131 18.68 16.29 37.48
CA SER A 131 17.38 16.76 38.01
C SER A 131 16.23 16.81 37.03
N GLY A 132 16.43 16.40 35.76
CA GLY A 132 15.40 16.49 34.73
C GLY A 132 15.02 17.93 34.34
N THR A 133 15.71 18.94 34.91
CA THR A 133 15.34 20.36 34.82
C THR A 133 15.85 21.07 33.56
N LEU A 134 16.45 20.33 32.62
CA LEU A 134 16.97 20.91 31.37
C LEU A 134 15.92 21.60 30.50
N LEU A 135 14.65 21.22 30.67
CA LEU A 135 13.56 21.80 29.88
C LEU A 135 12.98 23.10 30.50
N GLN A 136 13.29 23.41 31.79
CA GLN A 136 12.73 24.54 32.47
C GLN A 136 13.70 25.72 32.70
N SER A 137 14.97 25.58 32.35
CA SER A 137 15.97 26.63 32.62
C SER A 137 16.23 27.50 31.39
N GLU A 138 15.22 28.14 30.84
CA GLU A 138 15.42 29.35 30.07
C GLU A 138 15.31 30.55 30.99
N THR A 139 16.40 30.90 31.63
CA THR A 139 16.55 32.26 32.15
C THR A 139 16.63 33.19 30.94
N PRO A 140 15.72 34.15 30.76
CA PRO A 140 15.77 35.07 29.63
C PRO A 140 17.04 35.92 29.74
N GLY A 141 18.08 35.60 29.00
CA GLY A 141 19.26 36.42 28.95
C GLY A 141 20.58 35.79 28.48
N GLN A 142 20.70 34.48 28.35
CA GLN A 142 21.97 33.84 27.95
C GLN A 142 21.88 32.79 26.83
N ALA A 143 20.78 32.66 26.15
CA ALA A 143 20.62 31.70 25.06
C ALA A 143 20.63 32.38 23.69
N ASN A 144 21.79 32.83 23.21
CA ASN A 144 21.94 33.42 21.90
C ASN A 144 22.81 32.56 20.93
N GLU A 145 22.83 31.24 21.06
CA GLU A 145 23.14 30.39 19.96
C GLU A 145 21.90 29.57 19.60
N ILE A 146 21.27 29.95 18.50
CA ILE A 146 20.08 29.35 17.95
C ILE A 146 20.33 27.85 17.82
N ARG A 147 19.67 27.07 18.71
CA ARG A 147 19.57 25.63 18.50
C ARG A 147 18.83 25.45 17.19
N GLU A 148 19.48 24.94 16.16
CA GLU A 148 18.75 24.58 14.92
C GLU A 148 17.85 23.39 15.23
N PRO A 149 16.55 23.61 15.40
CA PRO A 149 15.63 22.50 15.69
C PRO A 149 15.54 21.60 14.48
N ILE A 150 15.38 20.31 14.73
CA ILE A 150 15.27 19.31 13.69
C ILE A 150 13.80 18.90 13.58
N LEU A 151 13.17 19.17 12.43
CA LEU A 151 11.86 18.60 12.14
C LEU A 151 12.03 17.12 11.86
N VAL A 152 11.34 16.27 12.60
CA VAL A 152 11.32 14.82 12.43
C VAL A 152 9.91 14.38 12.07
N GLU A 153 9.80 13.67 10.96
CA GLU A 153 8.56 13.02 10.55
C GLU A 153 8.81 11.52 10.36
N GLY A 154 7.94 10.69 10.90
CA GLY A 154 8.16 9.25 10.82
C GLY A 154 7.10 8.43 11.51
N PHE A 155 7.40 7.15 11.69
CA PHE A 155 6.55 6.19 12.38
C PHE A 155 7.17 5.77 13.70
N LEU A 156 6.30 5.47 14.67
CA LEU A 156 6.68 4.82 15.90
C LEU A 156 6.83 3.31 15.69
N TYR A 157 7.92 2.77 16.20
CA TYR A 157 8.17 1.32 16.24
C TYR A 157 8.40 0.89 17.67
N GLN A 158 7.83 -0.25 18.04
CA GLN A 158 8.05 -0.83 19.35
C GLN A 158 9.49 -1.35 19.45
N MET A 159 10.17 -1.06 20.57
CA MET A 159 11.48 -1.62 20.88
C MET A 159 11.33 -3.13 21.13
N ASN A 160 12.24 -3.92 20.57
CA ASN A 160 12.35 -5.31 21.00
C ASN A 160 12.95 -5.37 22.42
N GLU A 161 12.85 -6.51 23.08
CA GLU A 161 13.29 -6.69 24.47
C GLU A 161 14.77 -6.30 24.68
N GLN A 162 15.64 -6.63 23.75
CA GLN A 162 17.06 -6.32 23.83
C GLN A 162 17.32 -4.80 23.73
N GLN A 163 16.66 -4.12 22.78
CA GLN A 163 16.75 -2.67 22.63
C GLN A 163 16.18 -1.94 23.85
N TYR A 164 15.04 -2.41 24.37
CA TYR A 164 14.42 -1.84 25.55
C TYR A 164 15.33 -1.98 26.77
N ASN A 165 15.94 -3.13 27.00
CA ASN A 165 16.89 -3.34 28.10
C ASN A 165 18.14 -2.45 27.98
N ARG A 166 18.66 -2.24 26.77
CA ARG A 166 19.78 -1.31 26.52
C ARG A 166 19.36 0.13 26.80
N PHE A 167 18.15 0.51 26.40
CA PHE A 167 17.57 1.81 26.64
C PHE A 167 17.44 2.11 28.14
N LEU A 168 16.86 1.18 28.92
CA LEU A 168 16.77 1.28 30.38
C LEU A 168 18.15 1.40 31.02
N THR A 169 19.07 0.51 30.67
CA THR A 169 20.43 0.52 31.22
C THR A 169 21.15 1.85 30.95
N TRP A 170 20.92 2.43 29.78
CA TRP A 170 21.48 3.75 29.44
C TRP A 170 20.87 4.85 30.31
N LEU A 171 19.54 4.89 30.45
CA LEU A 171 18.85 5.88 31.29
C LEU A 171 19.29 5.81 32.76
N GLU A 172 19.46 4.61 33.30
CA GLU A 172 19.97 4.40 34.67
C GLU A 172 21.41 4.89 34.81
N LYS A 173 22.31 4.51 33.89
CA LYS A 173 23.72 4.94 33.92
C LYS A 173 23.89 6.44 33.75
N ALA A 174 23.03 7.09 32.97
CA ALA A 174 23.03 8.50 32.74
C ALA A 174 22.36 9.29 33.89
N GLY A 175 21.78 8.60 34.90
CA GLY A 175 21.15 9.22 36.06
C GLY A 175 19.75 9.81 35.80
N TYR A 176 19.11 9.46 34.70
CA TYR A 176 17.73 9.88 34.40
C TYR A 176 16.67 9.03 35.09
N LEU A 177 17.04 7.83 35.55
CA LEU A 177 16.22 6.97 36.40
C LEU A 177 16.91 6.80 37.73
N GLU A 178 16.18 7.01 38.85
CA GLU A 178 16.68 6.68 40.17
C GLU A 178 16.76 5.15 40.30
N SER A 179 17.95 4.65 40.68
CA SER A 179 18.17 3.22 40.92
C SER A 179 17.14 2.68 41.91
N GLY A 180 16.35 1.69 41.46
CA GLY A 180 15.34 1.01 42.28
C GLY A 180 13.96 1.65 42.38
N LYS A 181 13.76 2.83 41.79
CA LYS A 181 12.43 3.42 41.60
C LYS A 181 12.11 3.43 40.12
N THR A 182 11.56 2.34 39.66
CA THR A 182 11.04 2.26 38.28
C THR A 182 9.84 3.19 38.15
N GLN A 183 10.07 4.43 37.73
CA GLN A 183 9.00 5.27 37.22
C GLN A 183 8.60 4.71 35.85
N GLN A 184 8.05 3.49 35.84
CA GLN A 184 7.64 2.80 34.62
C GLN A 184 6.68 3.61 33.75
N GLY A 185 5.97 4.57 34.36
CA GLY A 185 5.06 5.45 33.63
C GLY A 185 5.72 6.53 32.77
N GLN A 186 7.04 6.73 32.87
CA GLN A 186 7.75 7.77 32.11
C GLN A 186 8.61 7.22 30.97
N ILE A 187 8.55 5.92 30.74
CA ILE A 187 9.34 5.26 29.69
C ILE A 187 8.39 4.75 28.63
N LEU A 188 8.53 5.26 27.41
CA LEU A 188 7.78 4.80 26.26
C LEU A 188 8.63 3.77 25.52
N PRO A 189 8.16 2.53 25.35
CA PRO A 189 8.92 1.46 24.71
C PRO A 189 8.93 1.59 23.20
N TYR A 190 9.01 2.81 22.70
CA TYR A 190 8.95 3.13 21.28
C TYR A 190 10.16 3.93 20.83
N TYR A 191 10.45 3.81 19.53
CA TYR A 191 11.42 4.68 18.86
C TYR A 191 10.87 5.17 17.52
N ILE A 192 11.28 6.37 17.11
CA ILE A 192 10.90 6.98 15.86
C ILE A 192 11.88 6.55 14.78
N ILE A 193 11.36 6.11 13.62
CA ILE A 193 12.13 6.01 12.38
C ILE A 193 11.62 7.09 11.42
N GLU A 194 12.50 8.01 11.06
CA GLU A 194 12.19 9.02 10.05
C GLU A 194 11.83 8.38 8.72
N ARG A 195 10.71 8.83 8.16
CA ARG A 195 10.21 8.43 6.86
C ARG A 195 9.52 9.61 6.19
N ASP A 196 9.59 9.67 4.89
CA ASP A 196 8.83 10.64 4.09
C ASP A 196 7.35 10.25 4.07
N ILE A 197 6.59 10.77 5.03
CA ILE A 197 5.16 10.50 5.20
C ILE A 197 4.37 10.90 3.94
N THR A 198 4.75 12.00 3.29
CA THR A 198 4.10 12.47 2.06
C THR A 198 4.22 11.45 0.95
N LYS A 199 5.41 10.84 0.80
CA LYS A 199 5.64 9.77 -0.18
C LYS A 199 4.78 8.54 0.12
N TYR A 200 4.68 8.12 1.40
CA TYR A 200 3.85 6.99 1.80
C TYR A 200 2.36 7.26 1.57
N LYS A 201 1.87 8.47 1.88
CA LYS A 201 0.50 8.92 1.55
C LYS A 201 0.22 8.84 0.06
N ALA A 202 1.11 9.38 -0.77
CA ALA A 202 0.97 9.33 -2.22
C ALA A 202 0.96 7.89 -2.76
N GLN A 203 1.80 7.01 -2.22
CA GLN A 203 1.81 5.59 -2.57
C GLN A 203 0.53 4.86 -2.16
N CYS A 204 -0.04 5.19 -0.99
CA CYS A 204 -1.31 4.63 -0.54
C CYS A 204 -2.46 5.03 -1.48
N VAL A 205 -2.59 6.32 -1.76
CA VAL A 205 -3.62 6.84 -2.67
C VAL A 205 -3.46 6.25 -4.08
N GLY A 206 -2.23 6.22 -4.61
CA GLY A 206 -1.92 5.61 -5.91
C GLY A 206 -2.30 4.13 -5.98
N GLY A 207 -1.98 3.36 -4.95
CA GLY A 207 -2.36 1.95 -4.83
C GLY A 207 -3.87 1.74 -4.80
N LEU A 208 -4.60 2.55 -4.02
CA LEU A 208 -6.06 2.49 -3.97
C LEU A 208 -6.71 2.79 -5.32
N ILE A 209 -6.22 3.81 -6.05
CA ILE A 209 -6.69 4.14 -7.39
C ILE A 209 -6.44 2.96 -8.35
N LEU A 210 -5.24 2.38 -8.30
CA LEU A 210 -4.86 1.25 -9.16
C LEU A 210 -5.74 0.03 -8.90
N THR A 211 -6.02 -0.27 -7.63
CA THR A 211 -6.90 -1.37 -7.21
C THR A 211 -8.34 -1.13 -7.69
N ALA A 212 -8.85 0.09 -7.58
CA ALA A 212 -10.18 0.44 -8.07
C ALA A 212 -10.29 0.29 -9.59
N LEU A 213 -9.31 0.79 -10.35
CA LEU A 213 -9.27 0.67 -11.81
C LEU A 213 -9.18 -0.79 -12.26
N SER A 214 -8.35 -1.61 -11.62
CA SER A 214 -8.25 -3.04 -11.95
C SER A 214 -9.54 -3.79 -11.64
N SER A 215 -10.24 -3.45 -10.56
CA SER A 215 -11.55 -4.02 -10.23
C SER A 215 -12.61 -3.67 -11.28
N ILE A 216 -12.67 -2.41 -11.72
CA ILE A 216 -13.58 -1.97 -12.79
C ILE A 216 -13.27 -2.71 -14.11
N MET A 217 -12.00 -2.84 -14.44
CA MET A 217 -11.56 -3.55 -15.65
C MET A 217 -11.96 -5.04 -15.60
N MET A 218 -11.85 -5.68 -14.44
CA MET A 218 -12.22 -7.07 -14.25
C MET A 218 -13.74 -7.26 -14.40
N ILE A 219 -14.55 -6.39 -13.78
CA ILE A 219 -16.02 -6.43 -13.88
C ILE A 219 -16.48 -6.22 -15.33
N SER A 220 -15.93 -5.20 -16.01
CA SER A 220 -16.27 -4.92 -17.40
C SER A 220 -15.90 -6.08 -18.33
N SER A 221 -14.71 -6.68 -18.14
CA SER A 221 -14.27 -7.85 -18.91
C SER A 221 -15.14 -9.07 -18.68
N ALA A 222 -15.57 -9.32 -17.44
CA ALA A 222 -16.51 -10.39 -17.11
C ALA A 222 -17.88 -10.17 -17.77
N ALA A 223 -18.39 -8.92 -17.76
CA ALA A 223 -19.64 -8.57 -18.43
C ALA A 223 -19.57 -8.83 -19.94
N VAL A 224 -18.48 -8.42 -20.61
CA VAL A 224 -18.25 -8.70 -22.03
C VAL A 224 -18.21 -10.21 -22.30
N TRP A 225 -17.53 -10.97 -21.45
CA TRP A 225 -17.46 -12.44 -21.59
C TRP A 225 -18.83 -13.11 -21.42
N ILE A 226 -19.64 -12.68 -20.44
CA ILE A 226 -21.01 -13.21 -20.25
C ILE A 226 -21.89 -12.90 -21.45
N CYS A 227 -21.84 -11.66 -21.96
CA CYS A 227 -22.60 -11.27 -23.16
C CYS A 227 -22.18 -12.09 -24.38
N TRP A 228 -20.88 -12.30 -24.56
CA TRP A 228 -20.34 -13.13 -25.64
C TRP A 228 -20.79 -14.59 -25.50
N ARG A 229 -20.72 -15.17 -24.28
CA ARG A 229 -21.16 -16.54 -24.01
C ARG A 229 -22.65 -16.74 -24.28
N LYS A 230 -23.51 -15.77 -23.88
CA LYS A 230 -24.95 -15.82 -24.20
C LYS A 230 -25.20 -15.80 -25.71
N LYS A 231 -24.50 -14.94 -26.45
CA LYS A 231 -24.63 -14.85 -27.89
C LYS A 231 -24.23 -16.17 -28.59
N HIS A 232 -23.13 -16.77 -28.15
CA HIS A 232 -22.67 -18.07 -28.72
C HIS A 232 -23.57 -19.27 -28.33
N LYS A 233 -24.12 -19.26 -27.10
CA LYS A 233 -25.06 -20.33 -26.69
C LYS A 233 -26.31 -20.34 -27.58
N ASN A 234 -26.82 -19.17 -27.92
CA ASN A 234 -27.97 -19.06 -28.82
C ASN A 234 -27.63 -19.53 -30.27
N GLN A 235 -26.38 -19.35 -30.73
CA GLN A 235 -25.95 -19.82 -32.05
C GLN A 235 -25.75 -21.34 -32.08
N THR A 236 -25.26 -21.96 -31.00
CA THR A 236 -25.11 -23.42 -30.92
C THR A 236 -26.47 -24.13 -30.91
N HIS A 237 -27.51 -23.54 -30.34
CA HIS A 237 -28.86 -24.16 -30.41
C HIS A 237 -29.45 -24.19 -31.82
N VAL A 238 -29.17 -23.17 -32.63
CA VAL A 238 -29.58 -23.16 -34.05
C VAL A 238 -28.81 -24.19 -34.84
N THR A 239 -27.50 -24.33 -34.58
CA THR A 239 -26.66 -25.33 -35.26
C THR A 239 -27.05 -26.78 -34.90
N ILE A 240 -27.44 -27.02 -33.63
CA ILE A 240 -27.89 -28.35 -33.20
C ILE A 240 -29.23 -28.75 -33.86
N ALA A 241 -30.15 -27.80 -34.07
CA ALA A 241 -31.40 -28.09 -34.76
C ALA A 241 -31.20 -28.52 -36.21
N VAL A 242 -30.14 -28.04 -36.88
CA VAL A 242 -29.79 -28.38 -38.27
C VAL A 242 -28.94 -29.65 -38.35
N GLN A 243 -28.22 -30.04 -37.30
CA GLN A 243 -27.42 -31.29 -37.27
C GLN A 243 -28.26 -32.57 -37.25
N VAL A 244 -29.56 -32.48 -37.04
CA VAL A 244 -30.49 -33.64 -37.03
C VAL A 244 -30.85 -34.07 -38.45
N TYR A 245 -30.61 -33.24 -39.47
CA TYR A 245 -30.93 -33.58 -40.85
C TYR A 245 -29.74 -34.22 -41.55
N ASP A 246 -30.03 -35.26 -42.36
CA ASP A 246 -29.00 -36.00 -43.09
C ASP A 246 -28.27 -35.08 -44.09
N LYS A 247 -26.96 -35.32 -44.24
CA LYS A 247 -26.13 -34.57 -45.19
C LYS A 247 -26.67 -34.60 -46.61
N GLU A 248 -27.31 -35.72 -47.00
CA GLU A 248 -27.94 -35.87 -48.31
C GLU A 248 -29.17 -34.98 -48.50
N GLN A 249 -29.96 -34.78 -47.44
CA GLN A 249 -31.12 -33.89 -47.45
C GLN A 249 -30.72 -32.40 -47.53
N LEU A 250 -29.56 -32.05 -47.01
CA LEU A 250 -29.06 -30.69 -47.06
C LEU A 250 -28.14 -30.42 -48.28
N ALA A 251 -27.87 -31.43 -49.12
CA ALA A 251 -27.00 -31.27 -50.27
C ALA A 251 -27.53 -30.24 -51.29
N GLY A 252 -28.86 -30.16 -51.49
CA GLY A 252 -29.47 -29.14 -52.32
C GLY A 252 -29.26 -27.73 -51.78
N VAL A 253 -29.44 -27.54 -50.48
CA VAL A 253 -29.23 -26.26 -49.83
C VAL A 253 -27.75 -25.82 -49.95
N ASN A 254 -26.81 -26.74 -49.73
CA ASN A 254 -25.38 -26.44 -49.89
C ASN A 254 -25.01 -26.06 -51.31
N GLN A 255 -25.56 -26.74 -52.33
CA GLN A 255 -25.35 -26.38 -53.73
C GLN A 255 -25.87 -24.98 -54.07
N LEU A 256 -27.01 -24.58 -53.50
CA LEU A 256 -27.58 -23.25 -53.70
C LEU A 256 -26.72 -22.17 -53.00
N ILE A 257 -26.15 -22.50 -51.85
CA ILE A 257 -25.20 -21.62 -51.15
C ILE A 257 -23.93 -21.42 -51.99
N GLU A 258 -23.36 -22.52 -52.54
CA GLU A 258 -22.20 -22.46 -53.42
C GLU A 258 -22.45 -21.67 -54.70
N LYS A 259 -23.68 -21.74 -55.24
CA LYS A 259 -24.09 -20.94 -56.40
C LYS A 259 -24.43 -19.49 -56.09
N LEU A 260 -24.32 -19.07 -54.84
CA LEU A 260 -24.65 -17.73 -54.38
C LEU A 260 -26.15 -17.37 -54.57
N GLU A 261 -27.03 -18.33 -54.41
CA GLU A 261 -28.48 -18.18 -54.50
C GLU A 261 -29.16 -18.22 -53.14
N PRO A 262 -28.95 -17.21 -52.26
CA PRO A 262 -29.34 -17.28 -50.84
C PRO A 262 -30.85 -17.39 -50.63
N MET A 263 -31.67 -16.77 -51.47
CA MET A 263 -33.12 -16.82 -51.32
C MET A 263 -33.70 -18.22 -51.60
N LEU A 264 -33.14 -18.92 -52.60
CA LEU A 264 -33.53 -20.28 -52.90
C LEU A 264 -33.03 -21.25 -51.82
N ALA A 265 -31.82 -21.04 -51.31
CA ALA A 265 -31.29 -21.82 -50.18
C ALA A 265 -32.15 -21.67 -48.92
N ILE A 266 -32.65 -20.45 -48.61
CA ILE A 266 -33.54 -20.19 -47.48
C ILE A 266 -34.87 -20.95 -47.68
N GLN A 267 -35.46 -20.88 -48.89
CA GLN A 267 -36.71 -21.51 -49.21
C GLN A 267 -36.61 -23.03 -49.10
N GLU A 268 -35.57 -23.61 -49.67
CA GLU A 268 -35.34 -25.06 -49.64
C GLU A 268 -35.04 -25.55 -48.22
N LEU A 269 -34.24 -24.79 -47.43
CA LEU A 269 -34.01 -25.11 -46.03
C LEU A 269 -35.30 -25.07 -45.22
N SER A 270 -36.16 -24.08 -45.43
CA SER A 270 -37.45 -23.97 -44.80
C SER A 270 -38.36 -25.17 -45.14
N GLN A 271 -38.37 -25.60 -46.38
CA GLN A 271 -39.16 -26.78 -46.84
C GLN A 271 -38.66 -28.10 -46.23
N ILE A 272 -37.35 -28.31 -46.19
CA ILE A 272 -36.76 -29.54 -45.64
C ILE A 272 -36.92 -29.61 -44.13
N THR A 273 -36.74 -28.47 -43.43
CA THR A 273 -36.68 -28.45 -41.97
C THR A 273 -37.98 -28.10 -41.30
N GLY A 274 -38.97 -27.58 -42.04
CA GLY A 274 -40.23 -27.07 -41.46
C GLY A 274 -40.04 -25.78 -40.66
N LEU A 275 -38.86 -25.14 -40.72
CA LEU A 275 -38.59 -23.87 -40.06
C LEU A 275 -39.29 -22.73 -40.82
N ASP A 276 -39.66 -21.67 -40.09
CA ASP A 276 -40.14 -20.47 -40.76
C ASP A 276 -39.03 -19.80 -41.58
N MET A 277 -39.42 -18.98 -42.58
CA MET A 277 -38.49 -18.31 -43.47
C MET A 277 -37.46 -17.43 -42.75
N VAL A 278 -37.84 -16.81 -41.60
CA VAL A 278 -36.94 -15.96 -40.79
C VAL A 278 -35.89 -16.79 -40.07
N GLN A 279 -36.26 -17.97 -39.61
CA GLN A 279 -35.32 -18.90 -38.96
C GLN A 279 -34.38 -19.51 -40.00
N ALA A 280 -34.90 -19.94 -41.16
CA ALA A 280 -34.11 -20.44 -42.27
C ALA A 280 -33.12 -19.38 -42.81
N GLU A 281 -33.55 -18.12 -42.95
CA GLU A 281 -32.69 -16.99 -43.32
C GLU A 281 -31.51 -16.83 -42.35
N LYS A 282 -31.76 -16.89 -41.05
CA LYS A 282 -30.69 -16.73 -40.03
C LYS A 282 -29.64 -17.85 -40.18
N ILE A 283 -30.07 -19.05 -40.47
CA ILE A 283 -29.19 -20.22 -40.66
C ILE A 283 -28.37 -20.07 -41.93
N VAL A 284 -29.01 -19.79 -43.06
CA VAL A 284 -28.32 -19.61 -44.34
C VAL A 284 -27.35 -18.42 -44.29
N ARG A 285 -27.77 -17.32 -43.71
CA ARG A 285 -26.89 -16.15 -43.50
C ARG A 285 -25.68 -16.50 -42.63
N HIS A 286 -25.86 -17.30 -41.60
CA HIS A 286 -24.75 -17.78 -40.79
C HIS A 286 -23.76 -18.66 -41.55
N TRP A 287 -24.25 -19.49 -42.45
CA TRP A 287 -23.39 -20.31 -43.29
C TRP A 287 -22.62 -19.45 -44.30
N TYR A 288 -23.23 -18.44 -44.91
CA TYR A 288 -22.51 -17.47 -45.76
C TYR A 288 -21.40 -16.73 -45.00
N ASP A 289 -21.68 -16.24 -43.78
CA ASP A 289 -20.67 -15.55 -42.96
C ASP A 289 -19.52 -16.48 -42.51
N TYR A 290 -19.71 -17.80 -42.60
CA TYR A 290 -18.68 -18.75 -42.19
C TYR A 290 -17.81 -19.22 -43.38
N TRP A 291 -18.32 -19.18 -44.61
CA TRP A 291 -17.63 -19.65 -45.79
C TRP A 291 -16.94 -18.53 -46.60
N TYR A 292 -17.29 -17.30 -46.39
CA TYR A 292 -16.73 -16.10 -47.00
C TYR A 292 -16.31 -15.06 -45.95
#